data_c211d8bc28477846edd5fcd4e7d93d89
#
_entry.id   c211d8bc28477846edd5fcd4e7d93d89
#
_cell.length_a   1.000
_cell.length_b   1.000
_cell.length_c   1.000
_cell.angle_alpha   90.00
_cell.angle_beta   90.00
_cell.angle_gamma   90.00
#
_symmetry.space_group_name_H-M   'P 1'
#
loop_
_entity.id
_entity.type
_entity.pdbx_description
1 polymer ?
#
loop_
_entity_poly.entity_id
_entity_poly.type
_entity_poly.pdbx_seq_one_letter_code
_entity_poly.pdbx_strand_id
1 'polypeptide(L)'
;MTAQWQDEAATFGNRSLRDVDYVYVWVDGIHVKVRLDTDKICLLVMIGVRTDGHKELIALSDGFRESSESWADLLRDCKRRGMRAPVLAVGDGALGFWKAVRDVFPDTKEQRCWFHKTGNVLAALPKSAHPGAKRALAEIHQAEDKDHAIAAAKAFAAEYGAKWPKAAAKITDDLDVLVAFFDYPAEHWVHLRTT
;
A
#
# COMPACT_ATOMS: atom_id res chain seq x y z
N MET A 1 11.31 -21.17 19.71
CA MET A 1 12.28 -20.15 19.19
C MET A 1 13.55 -20.24 20.02
N THR A 2 14.72 -20.21 19.39
CA THR A 2 15.99 -20.19 20.11
C THR A 2 16.21 -18.80 20.76
N ALA A 3 16.97 -18.72 21.86
CA ALA A 3 17.30 -17.45 22.52
C ALA A 3 17.91 -16.45 21.53
N GLN A 4 18.78 -16.94 20.62
CA GLN A 4 19.38 -16.10 19.58
C GLN A 4 18.34 -15.38 18.71
N TRP A 5 17.28 -16.06 18.27
CA TRP A 5 16.25 -15.43 17.46
C TRP A 5 15.41 -14.39 18.21
N GLN A 6 15.24 -14.59 19.52
CA GLN A 6 14.59 -13.61 20.39
C GLN A 6 15.43 -12.35 20.51
N ASP A 7 16.76 -12.50 20.68
CA ASP A 7 17.69 -11.38 20.76
C ASP A 7 17.79 -10.62 19.42
N GLU A 8 17.81 -11.32 18.30
CA GLU A 8 17.80 -10.72 16.96
C GLU A 8 16.51 -9.94 16.71
N ALA A 9 15.35 -10.49 17.06
CA ALA A 9 14.06 -9.82 16.94
C ALA A 9 13.97 -8.58 17.84
N ALA A 10 14.46 -8.67 19.09
CA ALA A 10 14.50 -7.55 20.01
C ALA A 10 15.46 -6.44 19.52
N THR A 11 16.63 -6.81 19.01
CA THR A 11 17.59 -5.87 18.41
C THR A 11 16.99 -5.16 17.21
N PHE A 12 16.35 -5.91 16.31
CA PHE A 12 15.63 -5.35 15.16
C PHE A 12 14.54 -4.37 15.58
N GLY A 13 13.70 -4.76 16.53
CA GLY A 13 12.57 -3.95 17.01
C GLY A 13 13.00 -2.65 17.71
N ASN A 14 14.20 -2.62 18.29
CA ASN A 14 14.71 -1.47 19.05
C ASN A 14 15.75 -0.62 18.30
N ARG A 15 16.13 -1.00 17.06
CA ARG A 15 17.16 -0.26 16.33
C ARG A 15 16.75 1.18 16.04
N SER A 16 17.72 2.11 16.11
CA SER A 16 17.52 3.51 15.73
C SER A 16 17.19 3.62 14.22
N LEU A 17 16.22 4.47 13.89
CA LEU A 17 15.87 4.83 12.52
C LEU A 17 16.23 6.30 12.21
N ARG A 18 16.92 6.98 13.14
CA ARG A 18 17.21 8.42 13.07
C ARG A 18 18.11 8.80 11.91
N ASP A 19 19.09 7.94 11.61
CA ASP A 19 20.12 8.23 10.61
C ASP A 19 19.79 7.68 9.23
N VAL A 20 18.51 7.26 9.03
CA VAL A 20 18.05 6.67 7.79
C VAL A 20 16.87 7.48 7.23
N ASP A 21 17.00 7.92 5.99
CA ASP A 21 15.90 8.54 5.24
C ASP A 21 15.23 7.52 4.34
N TYR A 22 14.01 7.15 4.72
CA TYR A 22 13.14 6.33 3.86
C TYR A 22 12.33 7.25 2.95
N VAL A 23 12.59 7.17 1.65
CA VAL A 23 11.86 7.97 0.65
C VAL A 23 10.48 7.37 0.41
N TYR A 24 10.42 6.06 0.17
CA TYR A 24 9.18 5.33 -0.07
C TYR A 24 9.02 4.19 0.92
N VAL A 25 7.77 3.92 1.29
CA VAL A 25 7.43 2.75 2.12
C VAL A 25 6.31 1.96 1.47
N TRP A 26 6.39 0.64 1.60
CA TRP A 26 5.32 -0.31 1.23
C TRP A 26 4.79 -0.95 2.49
N VAL A 27 3.47 -1.05 2.60
CA VAL A 27 2.80 -1.66 3.74
C VAL A 27 1.82 -2.72 3.29
N ASP A 28 1.76 -3.80 4.06
CA ASP A 28 0.81 -4.89 3.83
C ASP A 28 0.45 -5.58 5.15
N GLY A 29 -0.78 -6.09 5.23
CA GLY A 29 -1.28 -6.92 6.31
C GLY A 29 -1.34 -8.39 5.89
N ILE A 30 -0.41 -9.21 6.38
CA ILE A 30 -0.33 -10.63 6.03
C ILE A 30 -1.14 -11.45 7.03
N HIS A 31 -2.24 -12.05 6.57
CA HIS A 31 -3.05 -12.96 7.39
C HIS A 31 -2.46 -14.37 7.40
N VAL A 32 -1.89 -14.76 8.55
CA VAL A 32 -1.31 -16.09 8.74
C VAL A 32 -2.33 -17.00 9.44
N LYS A 33 -2.59 -18.18 8.85
CA LYS A 33 -3.38 -19.23 9.50
C LYS A 33 -2.45 -20.06 10.37
N VAL A 34 -2.53 -19.93 11.67
CA VAL A 34 -1.83 -20.81 12.61
C VAL A 34 -2.66 -22.07 12.83
N ARG A 35 -2.04 -23.24 12.64
CA ARG A 35 -2.73 -24.56 12.57
C ARG A 35 -3.41 -25.00 13.88
N LEU A 36 -3.14 -24.33 14.99
CA LEU A 36 -3.58 -24.72 16.33
C LEU A 36 -4.50 -23.68 17.01
N ASP A 37 -4.76 -22.54 16.34
CA ASP A 37 -5.57 -21.48 16.91
C ASP A 37 -6.70 -21.09 15.95
N THR A 38 -7.87 -20.82 16.48
CA THR A 38 -9.03 -20.34 15.71
C THR A 38 -8.85 -18.89 15.26
N ASP A 39 -7.87 -18.19 15.83
CA ASP A 39 -7.62 -16.79 15.56
C ASP A 39 -6.60 -16.59 14.42
N LYS A 40 -6.97 -15.77 13.46
CA LYS A 40 -6.08 -15.34 12.39
C LYS A 40 -5.12 -14.29 12.95
N ILE A 41 -3.84 -14.60 12.99
CA ILE A 41 -2.80 -13.61 13.28
C ILE A 41 -2.60 -12.77 12.03
N CYS A 42 -2.66 -11.46 12.17
CA CYS A 42 -2.31 -10.51 11.13
C CYS A 42 -0.90 -9.96 11.41
N LEU A 43 0.02 -10.15 10.48
CA LEU A 43 1.34 -9.54 10.52
C LEU A 43 1.31 -8.22 9.75
N LEU A 44 1.55 -7.11 10.43
CA LEU A 44 1.73 -5.80 9.82
C LEU A 44 3.19 -5.68 9.38
N VAL A 45 3.40 -5.49 8.08
CA VAL A 45 4.74 -5.43 7.48
C VAL A 45 4.95 -4.04 6.87
N MET A 46 6.09 -3.43 7.16
CA MET A 46 6.52 -2.19 6.54
C MET A 46 7.93 -2.33 5.99
N ILE A 47 8.06 -2.18 4.67
CA ILE A 47 9.33 -2.17 3.94
C ILE A 47 9.58 -0.75 3.45
N GLY A 48 10.84 -0.29 3.51
CA GLY A 48 11.22 1.02 2.99
C GLY A 48 12.39 0.97 2.04
N VAL A 49 12.50 1.99 1.21
CA VAL A 49 13.67 2.26 0.39
C VAL A 49 14.33 3.55 0.85
N ARG A 50 15.63 3.49 1.04
CA ARG A 50 16.48 4.63 1.40
C ARG A 50 16.79 5.49 0.18
N THR A 51 17.33 6.68 0.42
CA THR A 51 17.81 7.60 -0.65
C THR A 51 18.89 6.98 -1.55
N ASP A 52 19.65 6.00 -1.04
CA ASP A 52 20.66 5.25 -1.80
C ASP A 52 20.09 4.08 -2.63
N GLY A 53 18.77 3.87 -2.58
CA GLY A 53 18.06 2.78 -3.27
C GLY A 53 18.01 1.44 -2.50
N HIS A 54 18.64 1.35 -1.34
CA HIS A 54 18.61 0.13 -0.53
C HIS A 54 17.22 -0.12 0.07
N LYS A 55 16.67 -1.32 -0.18
CA LYS A 55 15.38 -1.76 0.40
C LYS A 55 15.62 -2.58 1.66
N GLU A 56 14.87 -2.29 2.70
CA GLU A 56 14.94 -3.07 3.94
C GLU A 56 13.60 -3.15 4.66
N LEU A 57 13.45 -4.15 5.51
CA LEU A 57 12.34 -4.24 6.46
C LEU A 57 12.52 -3.16 7.52
N ILE A 58 11.52 -2.29 7.69
CA ILE A 58 11.52 -1.23 8.72
C ILE A 58 10.89 -1.72 10.01
N ALA A 59 9.72 -2.32 9.89
CA ALA A 59 8.95 -2.81 11.02
C ALA A 59 8.13 -4.06 10.65
N LEU A 60 7.98 -4.91 11.64
CA LEU A 60 7.12 -6.09 11.63
C LEU A 60 6.44 -6.14 12.99
N SER A 61 5.13 -6.20 13.01
CA SER A 61 4.35 -6.38 14.24
C SER A 61 3.27 -7.42 14.03
N ASP A 62 3.04 -8.25 15.02
CA ASP A 62 1.86 -9.08 15.11
C ASP A 62 0.70 -8.23 15.64
N GLY A 63 -0.42 -8.26 14.93
CA GLY A 63 -1.65 -7.59 15.32
C GLY A 63 -2.79 -8.60 15.38
N PHE A 64 -3.64 -8.44 16.39
CA PHE A 64 -4.87 -9.23 16.49
C PHE A 64 -5.84 -8.95 15.34
N ARG A 65 -5.74 -7.75 14.75
CA ARG A 65 -6.49 -7.29 13.57
C ARG A 65 -5.69 -6.22 12.83
N GLU A 66 -5.90 -6.15 11.54
CA GLU A 66 -5.48 -5.03 10.71
C GLU A 66 -6.39 -3.82 10.98
N SER A 67 -6.13 -3.13 12.09
CA SER A 67 -6.89 -1.97 12.54
C SER A 67 -6.10 -0.67 12.40
N SER A 68 -6.81 0.45 12.36
CA SER A 68 -6.14 1.77 12.39
C SER A 68 -5.28 1.96 13.63
N GLU A 69 -5.68 1.39 14.76
CA GLU A 69 -4.92 1.47 16.02
C GLU A 69 -3.61 0.69 15.96
N SER A 70 -3.66 -0.57 15.48
CA SER A 70 -2.45 -1.39 15.33
C SER A 70 -1.44 -0.74 14.37
N TRP A 71 -1.90 -0.15 13.27
CA TRP A 71 -1.04 0.62 12.36
C TRP A 71 -0.52 1.91 13.00
N ALA A 72 -1.34 2.62 13.79
CA ALA A 72 -0.91 3.83 14.48
C ALA A 72 0.19 3.52 15.52
N ASP A 73 0.06 2.43 16.27
CA ASP A 73 1.07 2.01 17.24
C ASP A 73 2.38 1.64 16.58
N LEU A 74 2.35 0.90 15.46
CA LEU A 74 3.54 0.59 14.66
C LEU A 74 4.22 1.87 14.14
N LEU A 75 3.46 2.82 13.59
CA LEU A 75 4.00 4.07 13.06
C LEU A 75 4.54 4.98 14.18
N ARG A 76 3.85 5.06 15.33
CA ARG A 76 4.33 5.80 16.51
C ARG A 76 5.65 5.22 17.03
N ASP A 77 5.77 3.88 17.06
CA ASP A 77 7.03 3.23 17.43
C ASP A 77 8.15 3.58 16.45
N CYS A 78 7.91 3.50 15.15
CA CYS A 78 8.89 3.92 14.14
C CYS A 78 9.31 5.39 14.34
N LYS A 79 8.34 6.29 14.59
CA LYS A 79 8.60 7.71 14.87
C LYS A 79 9.41 7.90 16.14
N ARG A 80 9.09 7.17 17.22
CA ARG A 80 9.84 7.16 18.49
C ARG A 80 11.29 6.72 18.29
N ARG A 81 11.54 5.73 17.42
CA ARG A 81 12.88 5.28 17.02
C ARG A 81 13.61 6.26 16.10
N GLY A 82 12.98 7.37 15.73
CA GLY A 82 13.58 8.47 14.98
C GLY A 82 13.25 8.48 13.49
N MET A 83 12.34 7.63 13.00
CA MET A 83 11.93 7.63 11.60
C MET A 83 11.31 8.98 11.24
N ARG A 84 11.77 9.56 10.14
CA ARG A 84 11.16 10.74 9.48
C ARG A 84 9.99 10.32 8.61
N ALA A 85 9.08 11.25 8.31
CA ALA A 85 7.97 11.01 7.41
C ALA A 85 8.47 10.59 6.02
N PRO A 86 8.09 9.43 5.49
CA PRO A 86 8.40 9.06 4.11
C PRO A 86 7.66 9.99 3.14
N VAL A 87 8.20 10.16 1.94
CA VAL A 87 7.58 11.01 0.90
C VAL A 87 6.28 10.36 0.38
N LEU A 88 6.31 9.03 0.18
CA LEU A 88 5.17 8.27 -0.33
C LEU A 88 5.03 6.95 0.42
N ALA A 89 3.80 6.59 0.74
CA ALA A 89 3.44 5.27 1.23
C ALA A 89 2.55 4.54 0.20
N VAL A 90 2.86 3.26 -0.05
CA VAL A 90 2.12 2.39 -0.97
C VAL A 90 1.45 1.27 -0.19
N GLY A 91 0.15 1.06 -0.40
CA GLY A 91 -0.59 0.01 0.32
C GLY A 91 -1.97 -0.27 -0.24
N ASP A 92 -2.64 -1.31 0.29
CA ASP A 92 -4.04 -1.58 -0.07
C ASP A 92 -4.98 -0.48 0.43
N GLY A 93 -6.07 -0.25 -0.27
CA GLY A 93 -7.11 0.72 0.07
C GLY A 93 -7.94 0.36 1.31
N ALA A 94 -8.01 -0.91 1.66
CA ALA A 94 -8.81 -1.40 2.78
C ALA A 94 -8.12 -1.29 4.15
N LEU A 95 -6.83 -0.92 4.17
CA LEU A 95 -6.03 -0.86 5.38
C LEU A 95 -6.49 0.28 6.31
N GLY A 96 -6.55 0.00 7.59
CA GLY A 96 -6.62 1.03 8.63
C GLY A 96 -5.39 1.95 8.65
N PHE A 97 -4.36 1.59 7.91
CA PHE A 97 -3.09 2.30 7.74
C PHE A 97 -3.26 3.76 7.32
N TRP A 98 -4.17 4.04 6.36
CA TRP A 98 -4.32 5.39 5.81
C TRP A 98 -4.77 6.42 6.84
N LYS A 99 -5.63 6.03 7.77
CA LYS A 99 -5.97 6.88 8.91
C LYS A 99 -4.74 7.07 9.81
N ALA A 100 -4.04 5.99 10.13
CA ALA A 100 -2.87 6.03 11.00
C ALA A 100 -1.73 6.86 10.41
N VAL A 101 -1.44 6.76 9.09
CA VAL A 101 -0.38 7.57 8.48
C VAL A 101 -0.71 9.05 8.47
N ARG A 102 -1.96 9.43 8.21
CA ARG A 102 -2.39 10.84 8.31
C ARG A 102 -2.24 11.40 9.73
N ASP A 103 -2.47 10.58 10.74
CA ASP A 103 -2.35 11.01 12.15
C ASP A 103 -0.86 11.11 12.60
N VAL A 104 0.01 10.21 12.13
CA VAL A 104 1.40 10.11 12.61
C VAL A 104 2.39 10.84 11.70
N PHE A 105 2.21 10.73 10.38
CA PHE A 105 3.04 11.31 9.31
C PHE A 105 2.17 12.04 8.28
N PRO A 106 1.56 13.20 8.64
CA PRO A 106 0.58 13.89 7.81
C PRO A 106 1.12 14.36 6.45
N ASP A 107 2.43 14.55 6.33
CA ASP A 107 3.08 14.99 5.08
C ASP A 107 3.30 13.86 4.08
N THR A 108 3.13 12.61 4.50
CA THR A 108 3.31 11.44 3.64
C THR A 108 2.17 11.34 2.62
N LYS A 109 2.50 11.30 1.33
CA LYS A 109 1.54 11.07 0.25
C LYS A 109 1.08 9.62 0.21
N GLU A 110 -0.16 9.40 -0.25
CA GLU A 110 -0.78 8.09 -0.36
C GLU A 110 -0.74 7.59 -1.80
N GLN A 111 -0.37 6.32 -1.99
CA GLN A 111 -0.51 5.59 -3.26
C GLN A 111 -1.26 4.29 -2.99
N ARG A 112 -2.39 4.09 -3.66
CA ARG A 112 -3.12 2.81 -3.60
C ARG A 112 -2.48 1.77 -4.51
N CYS A 113 -2.29 0.57 -3.99
CA CYS A 113 -1.75 -0.56 -4.74
C CYS A 113 -2.67 -0.96 -5.89
N TRP A 114 -2.17 -0.91 -7.12
CA TRP A 114 -2.94 -1.28 -8.33
C TRP A 114 -3.26 -2.77 -8.40
N PHE A 115 -2.45 -3.63 -7.79
CA PHE A 115 -2.75 -5.07 -7.73
C PHE A 115 -4.05 -5.31 -6.95
N HIS A 116 -4.15 -4.76 -5.73
CA HIS A 116 -5.34 -4.86 -4.89
C HIS A 116 -6.54 -4.12 -5.52
N LYS A 117 -6.31 -2.93 -6.07
CA LYS A 117 -7.37 -2.15 -6.72
C LYS A 117 -7.97 -2.91 -7.90
N THR A 118 -7.13 -3.50 -8.76
CA THR A 118 -7.59 -4.33 -9.88
C THR A 118 -8.45 -5.49 -9.38
N GLY A 119 -8.00 -6.22 -8.36
CA GLY A 119 -8.79 -7.28 -7.73
C GLY A 119 -10.16 -6.79 -7.24
N ASN A 120 -10.19 -5.65 -6.56
CA ASN A 120 -11.40 -5.04 -6.02
C ASN A 120 -12.39 -4.59 -7.11
N VAL A 121 -11.89 -4.08 -8.24
CA VAL A 121 -12.73 -3.72 -9.40
C VAL A 121 -13.30 -4.98 -10.06
N LEU A 122 -12.47 -5.98 -10.31
CA LEU A 122 -12.91 -7.23 -10.94
C LEU A 122 -13.94 -7.97 -10.07
N ALA A 123 -13.81 -7.93 -8.75
CA ALA A 123 -14.80 -8.51 -7.83
C ALA A 123 -16.19 -7.86 -7.94
N ALA A 124 -16.28 -6.62 -8.46
CA ALA A 124 -17.54 -5.91 -8.73
C ALA A 124 -18.09 -6.13 -10.14
N LEU A 125 -17.42 -6.97 -10.94
CA LEU A 125 -17.77 -7.26 -12.34
C LEU A 125 -18.09 -8.76 -12.54
N PRO A 126 -18.97 -9.12 -13.47
CA PRO A 126 -19.15 -10.51 -13.87
C PRO A 126 -17.89 -11.03 -14.56
N LYS A 127 -17.60 -12.33 -14.43
CA LYS A 127 -16.40 -12.96 -15.00
C LYS A 127 -16.21 -12.70 -16.50
N SER A 128 -17.31 -12.60 -17.26
CA SER A 128 -17.28 -12.30 -18.69
C SER A 128 -16.71 -10.93 -19.04
N ALA A 129 -16.82 -9.95 -18.14
CA ALA A 129 -16.26 -8.61 -18.32
C ALA A 129 -14.77 -8.49 -17.91
N HIS A 130 -14.24 -9.47 -17.16
CA HIS A 130 -12.87 -9.41 -16.62
C HIS A 130 -11.78 -9.18 -17.67
N PRO A 131 -11.77 -9.87 -18.86
CA PRO A 131 -10.69 -9.65 -19.83
C PRO A 131 -10.64 -8.22 -20.37
N GLY A 132 -11.81 -7.62 -20.67
CA GLY A 132 -11.91 -6.23 -21.11
C GLY A 132 -11.47 -5.26 -20.00
N ALA A 133 -12.05 -5.44 -18.80
CA ALA A 133 -11.73 -4.59 -17.66
C ALA A 133 -10.24 -4.61 -17.28
N LYS A 134 -9.58 -5.79 -17.33
CA LYS A 134 -8.14 -5.88 -17.07
C LYS A 134 -7.32 -5.05 -18.06
N ARG A 135 -7.67 -5.08 -19.36
CA ARG A 135 -6.99 -4.26 -20.37
C ARG A 135 -7.19 -2.77 -20.10
N ALA A 136 -8.45 -2.34 -19.90
CA ALA A 136 -8.76 -0.95 -19.62
C ALA A 136 -8.11 -0.43 -18.33
N LEU A 137 -8.02 -1.26 -17.27
CA LEU A 137 -7.28 -0.91 -16.05
C LEU A 137 -5.76 -0.81 -16.29
N ALA A 138 -5.21 -1.68 -17.14
CA ALA A 138 -3.79 -1.62 -17.51
C ALA A 138 -3.47 -0.32 -18.27
N GLU A 139 -4.35 0.17 -19.13
CA GLU A 139 -4.19 1.46 -19.82
C GLU A 139 -4.07 2.62 -18.83
N ILE A 140 -4.72 2.56 -17.66
CA ILE A 140 -4.60 3.58 -16.64
C ILE A 140 -3.20 3.55 -16.00
N HIS A 141 -2.81 2.42 -15.42
CA HIS A 141 -1.58 2.35 -14.62
C HIS A 141 -0.30 2.11 -15.44
N GLN A 142 -0.42 1.91 -16.75
CA GLN A 142 0.70 1.81 -17.69
C GLN A 142 0.74 2.97 -18.67
N ALA A 143 -0.06 4.01 -18.46
CA ALA A 143 -0.06 5.21 -19.27
C ALA A 143 1.33 5.85 -19.31
N GLU A 144 1.60 6.60 -20.37
CA GLU A 144 2.88 7.29 -20.57
C GLU A 144 3.09 8.48 -19.62
N ASP A 145 1.98 9.04 -19.09
CA ASP A 145 1.99 10.11 -18.10
C ASP A 145 0.66 10.15 -17.32
N LYS A 146 0.58 11.09 -16.36
CA LYS A 146 -0.57 11.27 -15.48
C LYS A 146 -1.84 11.68 -16.22
N ASP A 147 -1.72 12.56 -17.23
CA ASP A 147 -2.88 13.08 -17.97
C ASP A 147 -3.51 11.98 -18.82
N HIS A 148 -2.71 11.14 -19.47
CA HIS A 148 -3.18 9.95 -20.17
C HIS A 148 -3.80 8.93 -19.21
N ALA A 149 -3.24 8.74 -18.03
CA ALA A 149 -3.83 7.87 -17.01
C ALA A 149 -5.22 8.38 -16.56
N ILE A 150 -5.36 9.68 -16.33
CA ILE A 150 -6.64 10.31 -15.98
C ILE A 150 -7.65 10.16 -17.13
N ALA A 151 -7.23 10.36 -18.38
CA ALA A 151 -8.09 10.17 -19.55
C ALA A 151 -8.56 8.71 -19.69
N ALA A 152 -7.68 7.75 -19.50
CA ALA A 152 -8.00 6.32 -19.50
C ALA A 152 -8.97 5.95 -18.37
N ALA A 153 -8.81 6.53 -17.17
CA ALA A 153 -9.73 6.32 -16.05
C ALA A 153 -11.14 6.87 -16.35
N LYS A 154 -11.24 8.02 -17.01
CA LYS A 154 -12.52 8.58 -17.47
C LYS A 154 -13.16 7.69 -18.54
N ALA A 155 -12.37 7.15 -19.47
CA ALA A 155 -12.84 6.20 -20.48
C ALA A 155 -13.37 4.91 -19.83
N PHE A 156 -12.65 4.36 -18.84
CA PHE A 156 -13.11 3.22 -18.04
C PHE A 156 -14.45 3.52 -17.36
N ALA A 157 -14.58 4.68 -16.74
CA ALA A 157 -15.81 5.08 -16.07
C ALA A 157 -17.00 5.24 -17.06
N ALA A 158 -16.76 5.77 -18.25
CA ALA A 158 -17.78 5.89 -19.31
C ALA A 158 -18.22 4.52 -19.84
N GLU A 159 -17.28 3.59 -20.08
CA GLU A 159 -17.56 2.27 -20.62
C GLU A 159 -18.29 1.35 -19.61
N TYR A 160 -17.82 1.35 -18.36
CA TYR A 160 -18.29 0.41 -17.35
C TYR A 160 -19.36 1.01 -16.42
N GLY A 161 -19.42 2.34 -16.28
CA GLY A 161 -20.22 3.03 -15.27
C GLY A 161 -21.73 2.85 -15.44
N ALA A 162 -22.24 2.87 -16.67
CA ALA A 162 -23.68 2.71 -16.94
C ALA A 162 -24.21 1.35 -16.47
N LYS A 163 -23.43 0.29 -16.65
CA LYS A 163 -23.85 -1.09 -16.33
C LYS A 163 -23.36 -1.56 -14.96
N TRP A 164 -22.18 -1.11 -14.53
CA TRP A 164 -21.55 -1.52 -13.28
C TRP A 164 -21.01 -0.31 -12.50
N PRO A 165 -21.90 0.57 -12.01
CA PRO A 165 -21.48 1.81 -11.36
C PRO A 165 -20.57 1.60 -10.14
N LYS A 166 -20.75 0.49 -9.40
CA LYS A 166 -19.88 0.14 -8.27
C LYS A 166 -18.43 -0.18 -8.68
N ALA A 167 -18.23 -0.74 -9.87
CA ALA A 167 -16.89 -1.00 -10.38
C ALA A 167 -16.22 0.28 -10.85
N ALA A 168 -16.95 1.16 -11.55
CA ALA A 168 -16.44 2.47 -11.97
C ALA A 168 -16.10 3.38 -10.78
N ALA A 169 -16.96 3.44 -9.77
CA ALA A 169 -16.74 4.23 -8.54
C ALA A 169 -15.43 3.85 -7.83
N LYS A 170 -15.04 2.57 -7.84
CA LYS A 170 -13.76 2.14 -7.25
C LYS A 170 -12.53 2.79 -7.90
N ILE A 171 -12.64 3.26 -9.13
CA ILE A 171 -11.57 3.99 -9.82
C ILE A 171 -11.75 5.49 -9.62
N THR A 172 -12.95 6.02 -9.85
CA THR A 172 -13.20 7.47 -9.81
C THR A 172 -13.06 8.07 -8.42
N ASP A 173 -13.49 7.35 -7.38
CA ASP A 173 -13.48 7.84 -6.00
C ASP A 173 -12.05 7.90 -5.40
N ASP A 174 -11.15 7.07 -5.91
CA ASP A 174 -9.77 6.98 -5.43
C ASP A 174 -8.74 7.45 -6.49
N LEU A 175 -9.17 8.15 -7.56
CA LEU A 175 -8.31 8.43 -8.71
C LEU A 175 -7.02 9.13 -8.31
N ASP A 176 -7.10 10.17 -7.48
CA ASP A 176 -5.93 10.97 -7.07
C ASP A 176 -4.84 10.11 -6.41
N VAL A 177 -5.24 9.19 -5.52
CA VAL A 177 -4.32 8.30 -4.82
C VAL A 177 -3.93 7.07 -5.65
N LEU A 178 -4.61 6.81 -6.76
CA LEU A 178 -4.25 5.75 -7.72
C LEU A 178 -3.18 6.21 -8.72
N VAL A 179 -3.16 7.51 -9.06
CA VAL A 179 -2.22 8.10 -10.02
C VAL A 179 -1.13 8.93 -9.36
N ALA A 180 -1.02 8.90 -8.02
CA ALA A 180 -0.02 9.67 -7.29
C ALA A 180 1.42 9.28 -7.64
N PHE A 181 1.68 8.02 -8.03
CA PHE A 181 3.01 7.56 -8.41
C PHE A 181 3.57 8.27 -9.65
N PHE A 182 2.73 8.83 -10.53
CA PHE A 182 3.17 9.62 -11.69
C PHE A 182 3.86 10.95 -11.31
N ASP A 183 3.70 11.42 -10.09
CA ASP A 183 4.34 12.64 -9.59
C ASP A 183 5.83 12.42 -9.22
N TYR A 184 6.35 11.20 -9.40
CA TYR A 184 7.71 10.76 -9.08
C TYR A 184 8.47 10.39 -10.36
N PRO A 185 9.81 10.22 -10.30
CA PRO A 185 10.62 9.83 -11.46
C PRO A 185 10.09 8.57 -12.15
N ALA A 186 10.05 8.58 -13.48
CA ALA A 186 9.44 7.52 -14.28
C ALA A 186 10.05 6.13 -14.05
N GLU A 187 11.35 6.07 -13.78
CA GLU A 187 12.07 4.84 -13.42
C GLU A 187 11.57 4.20 -12.12
N HIS A 188 10.88 4.97 -11.25
CA HIS A 188 10.31 4.46 -10.01
C HIS A 188 8.88 3.91 -10.17
N TRP A 189 8.14 4.29 -11.21
CA TRP A 189 6.70 4.00 -11.35
C TRP A 189 6.38 2.51 -11.25
N VAL A 190 7.20 1.66 -11.86
CA VAL A 190 7.01 0.20 -11.83
C VAL A 190 7.02 -0.36 -10.41
N HIS A 191 7.75 0.27 -9.51
CA HIS A 191 7.86 -0.12 -8.10
C HIS A 191 6.81 0.55 -7.20
N LEU A 192 6.36 1.76 -7.55
CA LEU A 192 5.45 2.54 -6.72
C LEU A 192 3.97 2.20 -6.94
N ARG A 193 3.59 1.67 -8.09
CA ARG A 193 2.19 1.36 -8.39
C ARG A 193 1.66 0.08 -7.73
N THR A 194 2.53 -0.78 -7.17
CA THR A 194 2.14 -2.05 -6.51
C THR A 194 2.96 -2.30 -5.25
N THR A 195 2.37 -3.03 -4.31
CA THR A 195 3.06 -3.65 -3.16
C THR A 195 3.62 -5.00 -3.51
#